data_0071dea58a10207ab7e61d44b86965ab
#
_entry.id   0071dea58a10207ab7e61d44b86965ab
#
_cell.length_a   1.000
_cell.length_b   1.000
_cell.length_c   1.000
_cell.angle_alpha   90.00
_cell.angle_beta   90.00
_cell.angle_gamma   90.00
#
_symmetry.space_group_name_H-M   'P 1'
#
loop_
_entity.id
_entity.type
_entity.pdbx_description
1 polymer ?
#
loop_
_entity_poly.entity_id
_entity_poly.type
_entity_poly.pdbx_seq_one_letter_code
_entity_poly.pdbx_strand_id
1 'polypeptide(L)'
;EKGKKYNIRAGCPNLIERIEAGLLSYGNDMNREDTPLEIGLEKYISLDSDVDFIGKQALLKQREDGIKKRLMGVVIDGSEMPPLTMPEEVLIGGKNIGFVTSAVYSPDYNGNIGFAMIEASNANTDTEVSVESKTGIRKARLCEIGDFWTQVQSKN
;
A
#
# COMPACT_ATOMS: atom_id res chain seq x y z
N GLU A 1 -12.50 28.75 -15.03
CA GLU A 1 -13.56 29.45 -15.78
C GLU A 1 -13.72 28.95 -17.22
N LYS A 2 -12.62 28.75 -17.98
CA LYS A 2 -12.67 28.32 -19.39
C LYS A 2 -13.27 26.92 -19.60
N GLY A 3 -13.21 26.05 -18.60
CA GLY A 3 -13.74 24.67 -18.66
C GLY A 3 -15.25 24.57 -18.39
N LYS A 4 -15.87 25.56 -17.77
CA LYS A 4 -17.29 25.49 -17.36
C LYS A 4 -18.26 25.15 -18.51
N LYS A 5 -18.04 25.72 -19.69
CA LYS A 5 -18.88 25.45 -20.87
C LYS A 5 -18.79 24.02 -21.41
N TYR A 6 -17.78 23.26 -21.00
CA TYR A 6 -17.56 21.86 -21.34
C TYR A 6 -17.82 20.90 -20.16
N ASN A 7 -18.39 21.44 -19.07
CA ASN A 7 -18.59 20.71 -17.80
C ASN A 7 -17.28 20.10 -17.21
N ILE A 8 -16.14 20.74 -17.49
CA ILE A 8 -14.84 20.35 -16.95
C ILE A 8 -14.66 20.98 -15.58
N ARG A 9 -14.32 20.17 -14.59
CA ARG A 9 -14.00 20.59 -13.22
C ARG A 9 -12.54 20.29 -12.92
N ALA A 10 -11.94 21.03 -12.01
CA ALA A 10 -10.66 20.64 -11.44
C ALA A 10 -10.87 19.32 -10.69
N GLY A 11 -10.05 18.33 -11.04
CA GLY A 11 -9.99 17.05 -10.33
C GLY A 11 -8.66 16.97 -9.57
N CYS A 12 -8.73 16.45 -8.34
CA CYS A 12 -7.57 16.08 -7.56
C CYS A 12 -7.94 14.79 -6.83
N PRO A 13 -7.24 13.68 -7.04
CA PRO A 13 -7.47 12.48 -6.25
C PRO A 13 -7.27 12.84 -4.77
N ASN A 14 -8.32 12.69 -3.98
CA ASN A 14 -8.20 12.82 -2.54
C ASN A 14 -7.54 11.56 -1.94
N LEU A 15 -7.27 11.59 -0.64
CA LEU A 15 -6.61 10.46 0.03
C LEU A 15 -7.42 9.16 -0.10
N ILE A 16 -8.74 9.23 0.00
CA ILE A 16 -9.62 8.06 -0.11
C ILE A 16 -9.52 7.47 -1.51
N GLU A 17 -9.82 8.27 -2.53
CA GLU A 17 -9.83 7.82 -3.94
C GLU A 17 -8.48 7.25 -4.38
N ARG A 18 -7.34 7.83 -3.93
CA ARG A 18 -6.03 7.31 -4.31
C ARG A 18 -5.74 5.95 -3.68
N ILE A 19 -6.10 5.75 -2.39
CA ILE A 19 -5.89 4.46 -1.72
C ILE A 19 -6.80 3.41 -2.34
N GLU A 20 -8.08 3.71 -2.56
CA GLU A 20 -9.03 2.83 -3.23
C GLU A 20 -8.54 2.37 -4.62
N ALA A 21 -7.94 3.28 -5.37
CA ALA A 21 -7.39 3.01 -6.70
C ALA A 21 -5.98 2.38 -6.70
N GLY A 22 -5.38 2.13 -5.55
CA GLY A 22 -4.01 1.61 -5.46
C GLY A 22 -2.93 2.60 -5.89
N LEU A 23 -3.19 3.92 -5.84
CA LEU A 23 -2.25 4.95 -6.27
C LEU A 23 -1.30 5.33 -5.13
N LEU A 24 -0.02 5.08 -5.34
CA LEU A 24 1.03 5.35 -4.37
C LEU A 24 1.40 6.85 -4.34
N SER A 25 1.82 7.31 -3.16
CA SER A 25 2.27 8.69 -2.94
C SER A 25 3.75 8.70 -2.60
N TYR A 26 4.55 9.42 -3.42
CA TYR A 26 5.97 9.62 -3.12
C TYR A 26 6.13 10.47 -1.85
N GLY A 27 6.99 10.01 -0.96
CA GLY A 27 7.22 10.61 0.35
C GLY A 27 6.36 10.03 1.47
N ASN A 28 5.24 9.34 1.14
CA ASN A 28 4.43 8.62 2.11
C ASN A 28 4.62 7.11 1.98
N ASP A 29 4.25 6.54 0.82
CA ASP A 29 4.23 5.10 0.61
C ASP A 29 5.54 4.57 0.04
N MET A 30 6.32 5.43 -0.58
CA MET A 30 7.62 5.13 -1.16
C MET A 30 8.53 6.34 -1.16
N ASN A 31 9.83 6.12 -1.24
CA ASN A 31 10.86 7.14 -1.34
C ASN A 31 12.07 6.65 -2.17
N ARG A 32 13.20 7.34 -2.11
CA ARG A 32 14.42 7.00 -2.87
C ARG A 32 15.09 5.70 -2.45
N GLU A 33 14.77 5.18 -1.28
CA GLU A 33 15.35 3.96 -0.72
C GLU A 33 14.56 2.72 -1.11
N ASP A 34 13.40 2.92 -1.75
CA ASP A 34 12.52 1.84 -2.19
C ASP A 34 12.73 1.55 -3.68
N THR A 35 12.79 0.29 -4.02
CA THR A 35 12.91 -0.14 -5.40
C THR A 35 11.53 -0.44 -6.01
N PRO A 36 11.40 -0.38 -7.34
CA PRO A 36 10.14 -0.73 -8.00
C PRO A 36 9.67 -2.17 -7.71
N LEU A 37 10.58 -3.11 -7.43
CA LEU A 37 10.24 -4.48 -7.06
C LEU A 37 9.62 -4.56 -5.66
N GLU A 38 10.07 -3.70 -4.75
CA GLU A 38 9.54 -3.65 -3.38
C GLU A 38 8.16 -2.99 -3.28
N ILE A 39 7.85 -2.10 -4.21
CA ILE A 39 6.59 -1.33 -4.19
C ILE A 39 5.54 -1.83 -5.20
N GLY A 40 5.74 -3.01 -5.81
CA GLY A 40 4.77 -3.63 -6.71
C GLY A 40 4.65 -2.95 -8.09
N LEU A 41 5.70 -2.25 -8.54
CA LEU A 41 5.74 -1.58 -9.84
C LEU A 41 6.55 -2.35 -10.89
N GLU A 42 6.89 -3.61 -10.64
CA GLU A 42 7.65 -4.48 -11.56
C GLU A 42 6.99 -4.61 -12.94
N LYS A 43 5.66 -4.57 -13.02
CA LYS A 43 4.91 -4.64 -14.28
C LYS A 43 5.19 -3.48 -15.25
N TYR A 44 5.76 -2.38 -14.74
CA TYR A 44 6.13 -1.21 -15.55
C TYR A 44 7.59 -1.22 -15.98
N ILE A 45 8.34 -2.26 -15.63
CA ILE A 45 9.77 -2.35 -15.88
C ILE A 45 10.08 -3.60 -16.71
N SER A 46 10.61 -3.43 -17.90
CA SER A 46 10.97 -4.53 -18.80
C SER A 46 12.38 -5.07 -18.50
N LEU A 47 12.53 -5.79 -17.38
CA LEU A 47 13.84 -6.38 -17.01
C LEU A 47 14.33 -7.42 -18.00
N ASP A 48 13.43 -8.12 -18.68
CA ASP A 48 13.74 -9.20 -19.61
C ASP A 48 13.90 -8.73 -21.07
N SER A 49 13.75 -7.42 -21.33
CA SER A 49 13.98 -6.84 -22.65
C SER A 49 15.47 -6.62 -22.92
N ASP A 50 15.85 -6.53 -24.20
CA ASP A 50 17.24 -6.18 -24.62
C ASP A 50 17.58 -4.70 -24.41
N VAL A 51 16.58 -3.87 -24.08
CA VAL A 51 16.78 -2.44 -23.83
C VAL A 51 17.46 -2.25 -22.49
N ASP A 52 18.59 -1.55 -22.49
CA ASP A 52 19.31 -1.19 -21.28
C ASP A 52 18.81 0.15 -20.72
N PHE A 53 18.85 0.29 -19.39
CA PHE A 53 18.51 1.51 -18.66
C PHE A 53 19.30 1.61 -17.34
N ILE A 54 19.42 2.83 -16.83
CA ILE A 54 20.12 3.07 -15.55
C ILE A 54 19.44 2.30 -14.43
N GLY A 55 20.22 1.44 -13.75
CA GLY A 55 19.72 0.64 -12.62
C GLY A 55 19.23 -0.76 -12.98
N LYS A 56 19.14 -1.15 -14.28
CA LYS A 56 18.69 -2.48 -14.70
C LYS A 56 19.48 -3.61 -14.03
N GLN A 57 20.81 -3.52 -14.00
CA GLN A 57 21.65 -4.55 -13.40
C GLN A 57 21.42 -4.68 -11.88
N ALA A 58 21.18 -3.57 -11.19
CA ALA A 58 20.87 -3.59 -9.77
C ALA A 58 19.51 -4.26 -9.48
N LEU A 59 18.50 -4.01 -10.33
CA LEU A 59 17.19 -4.64 -10.22
C LEU A 59 17.22 -6.12 -10.59
N LEU A 60 17.99 -6.52 -11.60
CA LEU A 60 18.21 -7.92 -11.94
C LEU A 60 18.84 -8.67 -10.76
N LYS A 61 19.90 -8.10 -10.18
CA LYS A 61 20.52 -8.67 -8.97
C LYS A 61 19.54 -8.77 -7.82
N GLN A 62 18.75 -7.71 -7.55
CA GLN A 62 17.75 -7.76 -6.48
C GLN A 62 16.67 -8.82 -6.74
N ARG A 63 16.28 -9.05 -8.01
CA ARG A 63 15.34 -10.11 -8.39
C ARG A 63 15.91 -11.51 -8.08
N GLU A 64 17.21 -11.72 -8.29
CA GLU A 64 17.91 -12.97 -7.96
C GLU A 64 18.08 -13.15 -6.44
N ASP A 65 18.52 -12.11 -5.74
CA ASP A 65 18.77 -12.13 -4.28
C ASP A 65 17.47 -12.13 -3.47
N GLY A 66 16.35 -11.73 -4.07
CA GLY A 66 15.05 -11.48 -3.41
C GLY A 66 14.95 -10.07 -2.81
N ILE A 67 13.71 -9.59 -2.68
CA ILE A 67 13.40 -8.32 -2.01
C ILE A 67 13.41 -8.51 -0.49
N LYS A 68 13.73 -7.46 0.25
CA LYS A 68 13.76 -7.48 1.72
C LYS A 68 12.44 -7.04 2.35
N LYS A 69 11.70 -6.20 1.66
CA LYS A 69 10.41 -5.64 2.07
C LYS A 69 9.47 -5.57 0.88
N ARG A 70 8.17 -5.51 1.13
CA ARG A 70 7.15 -5.37 0.08
C ARG A 70 6.05 -4.45 0.55
N LEU A 71 5.61 -3.56 -0.32
CA LEU A 71 4.42 -2.75 -0.09
C LEU A 71 3.17 -3.59 -0.38
N MET A 72 2.30 -3.68 0.60
CA MET A 72 1.06 -4.44 0.57
C MET A 72 -0.15 -3.52 0.79
N GLY A 73 -1.31 -3.94 0.33
CA GLY A 73 -2.58 -3.43 0.83
C GLY A 73 -2.83 -3.92 2.26
N VAL A 74 -3.56 -3.14 3.04
CA VAL A 74 -3.98 -3.54 4.39
C VAL A 74 -5.43 -3.13 4.64
N VAL A 75 -6.23 -4.06 5.18
CA VAL A 75 -7.58 -3.81 5.69
C VAL A 75 -7.54 -3.88 7.20
N ILE A 76 -7.93 -2.78 7.87
CA ILE A 76 -7.81 -2.61 9.32
C ILE A 76 -9.21 -2.70 9.95
N ASP A 77 -9.36 -3.54 10.96
CA ASP A 77 -10.63 -3.76 11.64
C ASP A 77 -10.98 -2.63 12.59
N GLY A 78 -12.27 -2.57 12.94
CA GLY A 78 -12.80 -1.67 13.95
C GLY A 78 -13.56 -0.48 13.37
N SER A 79 -13.86 0.48 14.23
CA SER A 79 -14.57 1.70 13.86
C SER A 79 -13.80 2.53 12.85
N GLU A 80 -14.54 3.37 12.12
CA GLU A 80 -13.99 4.39 11.23
C GLU A 80 -12.79 5.10 11.85
N MET A 81 -11.71 5.19 11.10
CA MET A 81 -10.49 5.87 11.51
C MET A 81 -10.26 7.16 10.69
N PRO A 82 -9.72 8.20 11.32
CA PRO A 82 -9.30 9.38 10.58
C PRO A 82 -8.12 9.02 9.66
N PRO A 83 -7.84 9.85 8.63
CA PRO A 83 -6.64 9.70 7.82
C PRO A 83 -5.38 9.57 8.67
N LEU A 84 -4.55 8.59 8.34
CA LEU A 84 -3.29 8.38 9.03
C LEU A 84 -2.35 9.57 8.78
N THR A 85 -1.79 10.11 9.85
CA THR A 85 -0.88 11.27 9.80
C THR A 85 0.57 10.90 10.09
N MET A 86 0.82 9.73 10.67
CA MET A 86 2.14 9.19 10.99
C MET A 86 2.11 7.68 10.77
N PRO A 87 3.20 7.06 10.35
CA PRO A 87 3.27 5.61 10.24
C PRO A 87 2.93 4.90 11.55
N GLU A 88 2.20 3.80 11.47
CA GLU A 88 1.83 2.94 12.59
C GLU A 88 2.46 1.56 12.44
N GLU A 89 2.90 0.95 13.54
CA GLU A 89 3.61 -0.32 13.51
C GLU A 89 2.68 -1.49 13.14
N VAL A 90 3.22 -2.41 12.33
CA VAL A 90 2.55 -3.67 11.98
C VAL A 90 3.25 -4.82 12.70
N LEU A 91 2.46 -5.61 13.43
CA LEU A 91 2.97 -6.65 14.32
C LEU A 91 2.41 -8.03 13.97
N ILE A 92 3.24 -9.06 14.09
CA ILE A 92 2.82 -10.46 14.18
C ILE A 92 3.35 -11.04 15.49
N GLY A 93 2.46 -11.52 16.36
CA GLY A 93 2.85 -12.10 17.66
C GLY A 93 3.64 -11.14 18.55
N GLY A 94 3.41 -9.83 18.42
CA GLY A 94 4.13 -8.78 19.15
C GLY A 94 5.49 -8.39 18.55
N LYS A 95 5.93 -9.03 17.47
CA LYS A 95 7.14 -8.65 16.73
C LYS A 95 6.77 -7.64 15.63
N ASN A 96 7.46 -6.50 15.56
CA ASN A 96 7.33 -5.55 14.47
C ASN A 96 7.85 -6.18 13.17
N ILE A 97 7.03 -6.13 12.12
CA ILE A 97 7.33 -6.64 10.77
C ILE A 97 7.23 -5.57 9.69
N GLY A 98 6.93 -4.34 10.07
CA GLY A 98 6.76 -3.23 9.13
C GLY A 98 5.90 -2.11 9.70
N PHE A 99 5.37 -1.28 8.82
CA PHE A 99 4.54 -0.15 9.22
C PHE A 99 3.50 0.20 8.15
N VAL A 100 2.35 0.69 8.60
CA VAL A 100 1.32 1.29 7.74
C VAL A 100 1.82 2.66 7.29
N THR A 101 1.85 2.88 5.98
CA THR A 101 2.33 4.13 5.36
C THR A 101 1.22 5.14 5.14
N SER A 102 0.05 4.64 4.77
CA SER A 102 -1.16 5.43 4.53
C SER A 102 -2.38 4.60 4.89
N ALA A 103 -3.35 5.18 5.56
CA ALA A 103 -4.63 4.54 5.80
C ALA A 103 -5.74 5.58 5.98
N VAL A 104 -6.98 5.18 5.68
CA VAL A 104 -8.19 5.99 5.80
C VAL A 104 -9.42 5.09 5.81
N TYR A 105 -10.50 5.57 6.40
CA TYR A 105 -11.80 4.94 6.21
C TYR A 105 -12.33 5.23 4.80
N SER A 106 -12.73 4.18 4.09
CA SER A 106 -13.38 4.25 2.79
C SER A 106 -14.88 3.96 2.94
N PRO A 107 -15.76 4.90 2.58
CA PRO A 107 -17.21 4.65 2.53
C PRO A 107 -17.59 3.58 1.51
N ASP A 108 -16.92 3.52 0.35
CA ASP A 108 -17.21 2.57 -0.72
C ASP A 108 -16.90 1.14 -0.30
N TYR A 109 -15.80 0.93 0.42
CA TYR A 109 -15.45 -0.36 1.00
C TYR A 109 -16.13 -0.63 2.36
N ASN A 110 -16.74 0.39 2.97
CA ASN A 110 -17.28 0.34 4.34
C ASN A 110 -16.24 -0.22 5.34
N GLY A 111 -15.01 0.27 5.25
CA GLY A 111 -13.90 -0.22 6.05
C GLY A 111 -12.66 0.66 6.00
N ASN A 112 -11.74 0.43 6.93
CA ASN A 112 -10.47 1.12 6.93
C ASN A 112 -9.50 0.38 6.00
N ILE A 113 -8.99 1.07 5.00
CA ILE A 113 -8.06 0.56 4.00
C ILE A 113 -6.78 1.38 3.97
N GLY A 114 -5.68 0.77 3.55
CA GLY A 114 -4.40 1.46 3.49
C GLY A 114 -3.31 0.68 2.78
N PHE A 115 -2.10 1.21 2.89
CA PHE A 115 -0.88 0.55 2.43
C PHE A 115 0.06 0.33 3.61
N ALA A 116 0.82 -0.76 3.57
CA ALA A 116 1.81 -1.10 4.58
C ALA A 116 3.08 -1.63 3.93
N MET A 117 4.24 -1.12 4.36
CA MET A 117 5.54 -1.67 3.99
C MET A 117 5.89 -2.79 4.98
N ILE A 118 6.01 -4.02 4.48
CA ILE A 118 6.13 -5.24 5.28
C ILE A 118 7.43 -5.97 4.95
N GLU A 119 8.10 -6.59 5.94
CA GLU A 119 9.20 -7.54 5.70
C GLU A 119 8.77 -8.59 4.69
N ALA A 120 9.55 -8.83 3.63
CA ALA A 120 9.15 -9.68 2.50
C ALA A 120 8.76 -11.11 2.91
N SER A 121 9.39 -11.65 3.96
CA SER A 121 9.06 -12.98 4.50
C SER A 121 7.64 -13.10 5.08
N ASN A 122 7.01 -11.96 5.41
CA ASN A 122 5.68 -11.89 5.99
C ASN A 122 4.66 -11.25 5.01
N ALA A 123 5.10 -10.81 3.84
CA ALA A 123 4.28 -10.08 2.85
C ALA A 123 3.46 -11.03 1.97
N ASN A 124 2.56 -11.78 2.59
CA ASN A 124 1.63 -12.66 1.88
C ASN A 124 0.20 -12.15 2.05
N THR A 125 -0.62 -12.35 1.02
CA THR A 125 -2.06 -12.09 1.11
C THR A 125 -2.70 -12.94 2.20
N ASP A 126 -3.78 -12.42 2.77
CA ASP A 126 -4.53 -13.04 3.88
C ASP A 126 -3.76 -13.20 5.19
N THR A 127 -2.52 -12.69 5.30
CA THR A 127 -1.79 -12.69 6.55
C THR A 127 -2.48 -11.80 7.58
N GLU A 128 -2.87 -12.41 8.71
CA GLU A 128 -3.41 -11.67 9.84
C GLU A 128 -2.29 -10.97 10.61
N VAL A 129 -2.48 -9.68 10.84
CA VAL A 129 -1.52 -8.81 11.54
C VAL A 129 -2.24 -7.96 12.57
N SER A 130 -1.49 -7.27 13.41
CA SER A 130 -2.00 -6.21 14.27
C SER A 130 -1.36 -4.89 13.88
N VAL A 131 -2.15 -3.82 13.90
CA VAL A 131 -1.66 -2.44 13.73
C VAL A 131 -1.68 -1.77 15.09
N GLU A 132 -0.52 -1.32 15.55
CA GLU A 132 -0.39 -0.62 16.83
C GLU A 132 -0.36 0.89 16.60
N SER A 133 -1.36 1.56 17.16
CA SER A 133 -1.52 3.00 17.09
C SER A 133 -1.57 3.63 18.48
N LYS A 134 -1.53 4.95 18.55
CA LYS A 134 -1.72 5.70 19.79
C LYS A 134 -3.07 5.44 20.46
N THR A 135 -4.06 4.96 19.72
CA THR A 135 -5.42 4.68 20.20
C THR A 135 -5.62 3.21 20.58
N GLY A 136 -4.60 2.38 20.42
CA GLY A 136 -4.64 0.95 20.75
C GLY A 136 -4.27 0.05 19.58
N ILE A 137 -4.41 -1.25 19.78
CA ILE A 137 -4.09 -2.28 18.79
C ILE A 137 -5.37 -2.66 18.06
N ARG A 138 -5.31 -2.69 16.73
CA ARG A 138 -6.37 -3.15 15.84
C ARG A 138 -5.92 -4.40 15.08
N LYS A 139 -6.81 -5.35 14.87
CA LYS A 139 -6.57 -6.44 13.94
C LYS A 139 -6.57 -5.91 12.51
N ALA A 140 -5.78 -6.52 11.67
CA ALA A 140 -5.73 -6.16 10.26
C ALA A 140 -5.36 -7.38 9.42
N ARG A 141 -5.52 -7.27 8.11
CA ARG A 141 -5.17 -8.31 7.14
C ARG A 141 -4.48 -7.70 5.95
N LEU A 142 -3.42 -8.36 5.49
CA LEU A 142 -2.69 -7.95 4.29
C LEU A 142 -3.40 -8.44 3.03
N CYS A 143 -3.34 -7.65 1.96
CA CYS A 143 -3.86 -8.00 0.64
C CYS A 143 -2.96 -7.42 -0.45
N GLU A 144 -3.22 -7.73 -1.71
CA GLU A 144 -2.59 -7.03 -2.83
C GLU A 144 -3.09 -5.58 -2.89
N ILE A 145 -2.24 -4.68 -3.39
CA ILE A 145 -2.59 -3.26 -3.55
C ILE A 145 -3.75 -3.14 -4.55
N GLY A 146 -4.82 -2.49 -4.12
CA GLY A 146 -6.04 -2.30 -4.92
C GLY A 146 -7.05 -3.45 -4.84
N ASP A 147 -6.73 -4.56 -4.17
CA ASP A 147 -7.66 -5.70 -3.96
C ASP A 147 -8.25 -5.70 -2.54
N PHE A 148 -8.80 -4.58 -2.14
CA PHE A 148 -9.45 -4.46 -0.83
C PHE A 148 -10.82 -5.16 -0.77
N TRP A 149 -11.52 -5.32 -1.91
CA TRP A 149 -12.85 -5.91 -1.99
C TRP A 149 -12.91 -7.35 -1.47
N THR A 150 -11.96 -8.16 -1.85
CA THR A 150 -11.87 -9.57 -1.43
C THR A 150 -11.81 -9.68 0.08
N GLN A 151 -11.14 -8.75 0.74
CA GLN A 151 -10.94 -8.76 2.18
C GLN A 151 -12.12 -8.20 2.97
N VAL A 152 -12.81 -7.21 2.43
CA VAL A 152 -13.97 -6.60 3.09
C VAL A 152 -15.21 -7.49 3.00
N GLN A 153 -15.44 -8.15 1.86
CA GLN A 153 -16.60 -9.05 1.69
C GLN A 153 -16.51 -10.34 2.51
N SER A 154 -15.31 -10.79 2.87
CA SER A 154 -15.13 -11.99 3.71
C SER A 154 -15.63 -11.83 5.15
N LYS A 155 -16.12 -10.63 5.53
CA LYS A 155 -16.65 -10.30 6.89
C LYS A 155 -18.17 -10.37 6.99
N ASN A 156 -18.88 -10.59 5.89
CA ASN A 156 -20.32 -10.79 5.83
C ASN A 156 -20.61 -12.25 5.52
#